data_faf276a9ee6c85006100e981f296bd3b
#
_entry.id   faf276a9ee6c85006100e981f296bd3b
#
_cell.length_a   1.000
_cell.length_b   1.000
_cell.length_c   1.000
_cell.angle_alpha   90.00
_cell.angle_beta   90.00
_cell.angle_gamma   90.00
#
_symmetry.space_group_name_H-M   'P 1'
#
loop_
_entity.id
_entity.type
_entity.pdbx_description
1 polymer ?
#
loop_
_entity_poly.entity_id
_entity_poly.type
_entity_poly.pdbx_seq_one_letter_code
_entity_poly.pdbx_strand_id
1 'polypeptide(L)'
;GYAGYVTGDTYVETDCQLGCHDIFGAGLGALPYGDYTDGSGYDFGSVKGKSMVFIKGGDVNHSVYGGGSGVESVKKNGGFIDFPDMAHVEKTEVHIYGKMFKYRNGLGLIERTLIFGRVYGGGDLANVGSKKADAAVFTRDNYLSPTNRTTLVNIRGGSLMSQVFAGGRGRSVRECANSKSLGGVYGNSCLI
;
A
#
# COMPACT_ATOMS: atom_id res chain seq x y z
N GLY A 1 -10.20 -14.76 17.21
CA GLY A 1 -9.07 -14.94 16.32
C GLY A 1 -8.93 -13.72 15.40
N TYR A 2 -7.76 -13.22 15.29
CA TYR A 2 -7.45 -12.06 14.45
C TYR A 2 -6.94 -12.49 13.07
N ALA A 3 -7.26 -13.69 12.64
CA ALA A 3 -6.88 -14.24 11.37
C ALA A 3 -8.03 -14.08 10.38
N GLY A 4 -7.91 -13.14 9.47
CA GLY A 4 -8.88 -12.93 8.42
C GLY A 4 -8.21 -12.41 7.16
N TYR A 5 -8.77 -12.78 6.03
CA TYR A 5 -8.40 -12.25 4.72
C TYR A 5 -9.65 -11.93 3.91
N VAL A 6 -9.52 -11.07 2.93
CA VAL A 6 -10.59 -10.74 1.98
C VAL A 6 -10.37 -11.52 0.70
N THR A 7 -11.39 -12.26 0.25
CA THR A 7 -11.33 -13.05 -0.98
C THR A 7 -11.53 -12.22 -2.25
N GLY A 8 -12.24 -11.09 -2.13
CA GLY A 8 -12.51 -10.16 -3.23
C GLY A 8 -11.64 -8.91 -3.16
N ASP A 9 -12.18 -7.82 -3.68
CA ASP A 9 -11.54 -6.51 -3.71
C ASP A 9 -11.83 -5.71 -2.42
N THR A 10 -10.97 -4.72 -2.13
CA THR A 10 -11.21 -3.70 -1.10
C THR A 10 -11.32 -2.33 -1.71
N TYR A 11 -12.12 -1.48 -1.09
CA TYR A 11 -12.34 -0.11 -1.49
C TYR A 11 -12.25 0.81 -0.28
N VAL A 12 -11.34 1.77 -0.31
CA VAL A 12 -11.14 2.79 0.73
C VAL A 12 -11.29 4.16 0.10
N GLU A 13 -12.16 4.98 0.66
CA GLU A 13 -12.39 6.34 0.16
C GLU A 13 -12.33 7.34 1.31
N THR A 14 -11.65 8.47 1.08
CA THR A 14 -11.69 9.62 1.97
C THR A 14 -12.23 10.83 1.23
N ASP A 15 -13.27 11.45 1.78
CA ASP A 15 -13.87 12.70 1.27
C ASP A 15 -14.28 13.63 2.42
N CYS A 16 -13.67 13.50 3.59
CA CYS A 16 -14.01 14.30 4.75
C CYS A 16 -12.94 15.36 5.02
N GLN A 17 -13.33 16.42 5.76
CA GLN A 17 -12.42 17.52 6.17
C GLN A 17 -11.56 17.15 7.39
N LEU A 18 -11.81 16.00 8.02
CA LEU A 18 -11.07 15.54 9.18
C LEU A 18 -9.76 14.87 8.76
N GLY A 19 -8.72 15.10 9.55
CA GLY A 19 -7.42 14.48 9.32
C GLY A 19 -7.43 12.98 9.60
N CYS A 20 -6.86 12.21 8.67
CA CYS A 20 -6.54 10.80 8.88
C CYS A 20 -5.05 10.67 9.21
N HIS A 21 -4.65 9.60 9.89
CA HIS A 21 -3.24 9.32 10.16
C HIS A 21 -2.61 8.62 8.95
N ASP A 22 -2.59 7.30 8.94
CA ASP A 22 -2.20 6.50 7.78
C ASP A 22 -3.44 5.90 7.11
N ILE A 23 -3.37 5.70 5.80
CA ILE A 23 -4.42 5.05 5.02
C ILE A 23 -3.83 3.82 4.36
N PHE A 24 -4.48 2.68 4.56
CA PHE A 24 -4.12 1.41 3.95
C PHE A 24 -5.29 0.88 3.11
N GLY A 25 -4.99 0.37 1.95
CA GLY A 25 -5.98 -0.25 1.08
C GLY A 25 -6.35 -1.68 1.50
N ALA A 26 -5.49 -2.35 2.25
CA ALA A 26 -5.70 -3.70 2.77
C ALA A 26 -5.53 -3.75 4.29
N GLY A 27 -5.53 -4.94 4.86
CA GLY A 27 -5.52 -5.14 6.29
C GLY A 27 -4.17 -4.96 6.96
N LEU A 28 -4.20 -5.10 8.28
CA LEU A 28 -3.03 -5.12 9.15
C LEU A 28 -2.62 -6.57 9.40
N GLY A 29 -1.36 -6.89 9.14
CA GLY A 29 -0.73 -8.13 9.56
C GLY A 29 -0.54 -8.16 11.07
N ALA A 30 -0.62 -9.35 11.65
CA ALA A 30 -0.37 -9.58 13.06
C ALA A 30 0.47 -10.85 13.24
N LEU A 31 1.47 -10.80 14.10
CA LEU A 31 2.26 -11.98 14.42
C LEU A 31 1.38 -13.11 14.97
N PRO A 32 1.53 -14.33 14.46
CA PRO A 32 0.79 -15.47 14.99
C PRO A 32 1.18 -15.75 16.44
N TYR A 33 0.23 -16.28 17.20
CA TYR A 33 0.52 -16.81 18.53
C TYR A 33 1.15 -18.21 18.42
N GLY A 34 2.10 -18.48 19.28
CA GLY A 34 2.75 -19.78 19.37
C GLY A 34 4.09 -19.85 18.66
N ASP A 35 4.63 -21.07 18.57
CA ASP A 35 5.89 -21.33 17.89
C ASP A 35 5.69 -21.47 16.39
N TYR A 36 6.46 -20.71 15.63
CA TYR A 36 6.56 -20.79 14.18
C TYR A 36 8.02 -20.97 13.76
N THR A 37 8.24 -21.82 12.77
CA THR A 37 9.58 -22.15 12.24
C THR A 37 9.93 -21.31 11.02
N ASP A 38 8.91 -20.94 10.24
CA ASP A 38 9.00 -20.02 9.12
C ASP A 38 7.77 -19.11 9.09
N GLY A 39 7.77 -18.12 8.22
CA GLY A 39 6.67 -17.15 8.08
C GLY A 39 5.76 -17.41 6.88
N SER A 40 5.90 -18.56 6.21
CA SER A 40 5.07 -18.89 5.05
C SER A 40 3.65 -19.33 5.46
N GLY A 41 2.67 -19.01 4.64
CA GLY A 41 1.27 -19.40 4.86
C GLY A 41 0.50 -18.56 5.87
N TYR A 42 1.12 -17.55 6.48
CA TYR A 42 0.41 -16.59 7.32
C TYR A 42 -0.09 -15.41 6.46
N ASP A 43 -1.36 -15.45 6.08
CA ASP A 43 -1.97 -14.47 5.16
C ASP A 43 -2.94 -13.48 5.86
N PHE A 44 -2.72 -13.23 7.14
CA PHE A 44 -3.54 -12.33 7.94
C PHE A 44 -3.55 -10.91 7.35
N GLY A 45 -4.73 -10.32 7.21
CA GLY A 45 -4.93 -9.01 6.64
C GLY A 45 -4.75 -8.94 5.12
N SER A 46 -4.58 -10.07 4.44
CA SER A 46 -4.38 -10.11 2.99
C SER A 46 -5.67 -9.89 2.19
N VAL A 47 -5.52 -9.44 0.94
CA VAL A 47 -6.59 -9.26 -0.04
C VAL A 47 -6.23 -10.06 -1.28
N LYS A 48 -7.05 -11.06 -1.61
CA LYS A 48 -6.81 -11.95 -2.75
C LYS A 48 -7.20 -11.31 -4.10
N GLY A 49 -7.88 -10.19 -4.06
CA GLY A 49 -8.22 -9.37 -5.21
C GLY A 49 -7.41 -8.10 -5.29
N LYS A 50 -8.06 -7.04 -5.74
CA LYS A 50 -7.49 -5.70 -5.89
C LYS A 50 -7.86 -4.81 -4.70
N SER A 51 -6.90 -4.03 -4.24
CA SER A 51 -7.12 -2.95 -3.29
C SER A 51 -7.16 -1.60 -4.00
N MET A 52 -8.18 -0.81 -3.73
CA MET A 52 -8.39 0.51 -4.33
C MET A 52 -8.52 1.57 -3.24
N VAL A 53 -7.66 2.59 -3.30
CA VAL A 53 -7.65 3.73 -2.38
C VAL A 53 -7.95 5.01 -3.16
N PHE A 54 -8.97 5.76 -2.74
CA PHE A 54 -9.38 7.02 -3.34
C PHE A 54 -9.30 8.15 -2.32
N ILE A 55 -8.36 9.07 -2.51
CA ILE A 55 -8.24 10.28 -1.69
C ILE A 55 -8.91 11.42 -2.43
N LYS A 56 -10.14 11.73 -2.06
CA LYS A 56 -10.97 12.77 -2.71
C LYS A 56 -10.99 14.08 -1.94
N GLY A 57 -10.62 14.05 -0.66
CA GLY A 57 -10.56 15.25 0.18
C GLY A 57 -9.96 14.93 1.54
N GLY A 58 -9.74 15.99 2.32
CA GLY A 58 -9.22 15.92 3.68
C GLY A 58 -7.69 15.95 3.77
N ASP A 59 -7.22 15.95 5.01
CA ASP A 59 -5.81 15.96 5.35
C ASP A 59 -5.37 14.55 5.77
N VAL A 60 -4.33 14.03 5.13
CA VAL A 60 -3.64 12.80 5.54
C VAL A 60 -2.34 13.20 6.22
N ASN A 61 -2.30 13.05 7.54
CA ASN A 61 -1.17 13.53 8.37
C ASN A 61 0.09 12.68 8.19
N HIS A 62 -0.07 11.42 7.83
CA HIS A 62 1.03 10.51 7.55
C HIS A 62 0.97 10.01 6.11
N SER A 63 1.01 8.71 5.88
CA SER A 63 1.22 8.14 4.56
C SER A 63 -0.02 7.42 4.02
N VAL A 64 -0.04 7.26 2.69
CA VAL A 64 -1.05 6.48 1.96
C VAL A 64 -0.36 5.26 1.36
N TYR A 65 -0.96 4.10 1.55
CA TYR A 65 -0.50 2.82 1.02
C TYR A 65 -1.62 2.15 0.21
N GLY A 66 -1.32 1.75 -1.01
CA GLY A 66 -2.25 0.97 -1.83
C GLY A 66 -2.50 -0.44 -1.28
N GLY A 67 -1.49 -1.03 -0.64
CA GLY A 67 -1.56 -2.35 -0.01
C GLY A 67 -1.84 -2.28 1.48
N GLY A 68 -1.52 -3.38 2.18
CA GLY A 68 -1.68 -3.50 3.62
C GLY A 68 -0.42 -3.13 4.40
N SER A 69 -0.53 -3.26 5.73
CA SER A 69 0.59 -3.14 6.65
C SER A 69 1.05 -4.54 7.08
N GLY A 70 2.20 -4.97 6.61
CA GLY A 70 2.84 -6.22 7.01
C GLY A 70 3.45 -6.14 8.40
N VAL A 71 4.23 -7.14 8.75
CA VAL A 71 4.97 -7.20 10.01
C VAL A 71 6.46 -7.23 9.75
N GLU A 72 7.21 -6.77 10.72
CA GLU A 72 8.67 -6.85 10.69
C GLU A 72 9.14 -8.28 10.82
N SER A 73 10.32 -8.56 10.26
CA SER A 73 10.99 -9.83 10.44
C SER A 73 11.26 -10.08 11.94
N VAL A 74 11.01 -11.29 12.39
CA VAL A 74 11.23 -11.70 13.78
C VAL A 74 12.58 -12.40 13.91
N LYS A 75 13.41 -11.94 14.85
CA LYS A 75 14.68 -12.61 15.16
C LYS A 75 14.43 -13.89 15.95
N LYS A 76 14.88 -15.03 15.43
CA LYS A 76 14.75 -16.33 16.08
C LYS A 76 15.98 -17.20 15.75
N ASN A 77 16.57 -17.83 16.79
CA ASN A 77 17.68 -18.77 16.66
C ASN A 77 18.87 -18.25 15.83
N GLY A 78 19.21 -16.95 15.98
CA GLY A 78 20.32 -16.32 15.27
C GLY A 78 20.01 -15.92 13.82
N GLY A 79 18.80 -16.19 13.32
CA GLY A 79 18.29 -15.79 12.01
C GLY A 79 17.10 -14.85 12.10
N PHE A 80 16.50 -14.56 10.92
CA PHE A 80 15.27 -13.79 10.81
C PHE A 80 14.20 -14.62 10.10
N ILE A 81 12.97 -14.50 10.59
CA ILE A 81 11.77 -15.07 9.96
C ILE A 81 10.96 -13.92 9.37
N ASP A 82 10.74 -13.96 8.07
CA ASP A 82 9.90 -13.02 7.32
C ASP A 82 8.51 -13.62 7.09
N PHE A 83 7.48 -12.76 7.06
CA PHE A 83 6.09 -13.13 6.80
C PHE A 83 5.62 -12.52 5.47
N PRO A 84 6.05 -13.07 4.32
CA PRO A 84 5.87 -12.42 3.02
C PRO A 84 4.42 -12.41 2.53
N ASP A 85 3.56 -13.28 3.06
CA ASP A 85 2.16 -13.41 2.65
C ASP A 85 1.22 -12.57 3.53
N MET A 86 1.75 -11.98 4.61
CA MET A 86 0.99 -11.21 5.56
C MET A 86 0.63 -9.83 4.97
N ALA A 87 -0.65 -9.47 5.07
CA ALA A 87 -1.23 -8.27 4.46
C ALA A 87 -0.97 -8.13 2.94
N HIS A 88 -0.66 -9.25 2.28
CA HIS A 88 -0.41 -9.33 0.84
C HIS A 88 -1.64 -8.92 0.02
N VAL A 89 -1.43 -8.30 -1.14
CA VAL A 89 -2.48 -7.90 -2.08
C VAL A 89 -2.06 -8.30 -3.50
N GLU A 90 -2.99 -8.81 -4.31
CA GLU A 90 -2.66 -9.17 -5.70
C GLU A 90 -2.43 -7.93 -6.58
N LYS A 91 -3.25 -6.89 -6.44
CA LYS A 91 -3.11 -5.63 -7.18
C LYS A 91 -3.52 -4.45 -6.33
N THR A 92 -2.90 -3.29 -6.55
CA THR A 92 -3.24 -2.06 -5.83
C THR A 92 -3.44 -0.89 -6.79
N GLU A 93 -4.38 -0.02 -6.44
CA GLU A 93 -4.57 1.26 -7.10
C GLU A 93 -4.74 2.37 -6.04
N VAL A 94 -3.98 3.45 -6.17
CA VAL A 94 -4.11 4.65 -5.36
C VAL A 94 -4.46 5.81 -6.30
N HIS A 95 -5.60 6.43 -6.06
CA HIS A 95 -6.09 7.55 -6.82
C HIS A 95 -6.20 8.79 -5.94
N ILE A 96 -5.48 9.86 -6.29
CA ILE A 96 -5.48 11.11 -5.55
C ILE A 96 -6.14 12.17 -6.40
N TYR A 97 -7.24 12.75 -5.88
CA TYR A 97 -7.99 13.81 -6.52
C TYR A 97 -7.80 15.11 -5.73
N GLY A 98 -7.45 16.18 -6.44
CA GLY A 98 -7.38 17.50 -5.83
C GLY A 98 -8.77 18.14 -5.79
N LYS A 99 -9.23 18.51 -4.60
CA LYS A 99 -10.25 19.55 -4.50
C LYS A 99 -9.54 20.90 -4.51
N MET A 100 -9.92 21.77 -5.44
CA MET A 100 -9.43 23.15 -5.46
C MET A 100 -10.01 23.92 -4.29
N PHE A 101 -9.20 24.82 -3.71
CA PHE A 101 -9.63 25.75 -2.68
C PHE A 101 -10.84 26.55 -3.20
N LYS A 102 -11.99 26.43 -2.55
CA LYS A 102 -13.08 27.38 -2.73
C LYS A 102 -13.10 28.30 -1.51
N TYR A 103 -12.56 29.51 -1.66
CA TYR A 103 -12.85 30.60 -0.74
C TYR A 103 -14.33 30.93 -0.86
N ARG A 104 -15.12 30.66 0.14
CA ARG A 104 -16.47 31.16 0.26
C ARG A 104 -16.47 32.32 1.23
N ASN A 105 -16.50 33.56 0.68
CA ASN A 105 -16.86 34.81 1.34
C ASN A 105 -16.62 34.86 2.89
N GLY A 106 -15.38 35.02 3.32
CA GLY A 106 -15.04 35.43 4.68
C GLY A 106 -15.07 34.37 5.80
N LEU A 107 -15.65 33.20 5.59
CA LEU A 107 -15.60 32.06 6.50
C LEU A 107 -15.17 30.83 5.70
N GLY A 108 -13.86 30.68 5.52
CA GLY A 108 -13.29 29.71 4.61
C GLY A 108 -13.41 28.29 5.11
N LEU A 109 -14.36 27.54 4.58
CA LEU A 109 -14.24 26.09 4.49
C LEU A 109 -13.26 25.78 3.35
N ILE A 110 -12.02 25.45 3.70
CA ILE A 110 -10.99 25.08 2.75
C ILE A 110 -11.20 23.58 2.45
N GLU A 111 -11.92 23.25 1.38
CA GLU A 111 -11.92 21.91 0.85
C GLU A 111 -10.58 21.67 0.16
N ARG A 112 -9.71 20.90 0.77
CA ARG A 112 -8.41 20.55 0.19
C ARG A 112 -8.14 19.05 0.33
N THR A 113 -7.33 18.54 -0.56
CA THR A 113 -6.65 17.27 -0.38
C THR A 113 -5.19 17.57 -0.08
N LEU A 114 -4.74 17.22 1.10
CA LEU A 114 -3.37 17.46 1.56
C LEU A 114 -2.78 16.20 2.17
N ILE A 115 -1.67 15.74 1.64
CA ILE A 115 -0.95 14.57 2.16
C ILE A 115 0.42 15.03 2.64
N PHE A 116 0.61 15.01 3.97
CA PHE A 116 1.86 15.41 4.61
C PHE A 116 2.97 14.35 4.47
N GLY A 117 2.60 13.08 4.53
CA GLY A 117 3.52 11.97 4.41
C GLY A 117 3.73 11.52 2.96
N ARG A 118 4.10 10.27 2.82
CA ARG A 118 4.43 9.67 1.53
C ARG A 118 3.26 8.90 0.95
N VAL A 119 3.27 8.75 -0.37
CA VAL A 119 2.31 7.90 -1.09
C VAL A 119 3.05 6.70 -1.66
N TYR A 120 2.55 5.51 -1.38
CA TYR A 120 3.08 4.25 -1.87
C TYR A 120 1.99 3.49 -2.64
N GLY A 121 2.31 3.06 -3.85
CA GLY A 121 1.43 2.17 -4.62
C GLY A 121 1.28 0.79 -3.99
N GLY A 122 2.34 0.28 -3.36
CA GLY A 122 2.34 -0.98 -2.63
C GLY A 122 1.99 -0.85 -1.15
N GLY A 123 2.34 -1.86 -0.35
CA GLY A 123 2.11 -1.89 1.08
C GLY A 123 3.27 -1.34 1.91
N ASP A 124 3.04 -1.24 3.22
CA ASP A 124 4.07 -1.03 4.23
C ASP A 124 4.54 -2.40 4.74
N LEU A 125 5.75 -2.81 4.41
CA LEU A 125 6.30 -4.15 4.69
C LEU A 125 5.48 -5.32 4.10
N ALA A 126 4.35 -5.06 3.45
CA ALA A 126 3.49 -6.04 2.81
C ALA A 126 3.80 -6.13 1.31
N ASN A 127 3.87 -7.33 0.79
CA ASN A 127 4.14 -7.58 -0.62
C ASN A 127 2.87 -7.41 -1.47
N VAL A 128 3.05 -7.01 -2.72
CA VAL A 128 1.99 -6.88 -3.71
C VAL A 128 2.33 -7.69 -4.95
N GLY A 129 1.34 -8.40 -5.48
CA GLY A 129 1.49 -9.24 -6.66
C GLY A 129 1.97 -10.65 -6.36
N SER A 130 1.78 -11.54 -7.32
CA SER A 130 2.17 -12.95 -7.24
C SER A 130 3.55 -13.16 -7.85
N LYS A 131 4.40 -13.95 -7.19
CA LYS A 131 5.71 -14.37 -7.72
C LYS A 131 5.62 -15.15 -9.03
N LYS A 132 4.42 -15.67 -9.38
CA LYS A 132 4.17 -16.42 -10.61
C LYS A 132 3.75 -15.54 -11.78
N ALA A 133 3.48 -14.26 -11.54
CA ALA A 133 3.19 -13.34 -12.63
C ALA A 133 4.49 -13.12 -13.41
N ASP A 134 4.65 -13.80 -14.53
CA ASP A 134 5.57 -13.36 -15.56
C ASP A 134 5.20 -11.92 -15.88
N ALA A 135 6.05 -11.00 -15.44
CA ALA A 135 5.83 -9.59 -15.68
C ALA A 135 5.79 -9.41 -17.20
N ALA A 136 4.60 -9.19 -17.74
CA ALA A 136 4.47 -8.84 -19.15
C ALA A 136 5.42 -7.68 -19.44
N VAL A 137 6.17 -7.78 -20.53
CA VAL A 137 7.16 -6.75 -20.87
C VAL A 137 6.47 -5.39 -20.87
N PHE A 138 6.94 -4.51 -20.00
CA PHE A 138 6.38 -3.18 -19.83
C PHE A 138 6.88 -2.30 -20.98
N THR A 139 6.00 -1.93 -21.88
CA THR A 139 6.32 -1.05 -23.00
C THR A 139 5.59 0.28 -22.83
N ARG A 140 6.11 1.34 -23.50
CA ARG A 140 5.46 2.65 -23.50
C ARG A 140 4.00 2.59 -23.97
N ASP A 141 3.68 1.69 -24.86
CA ASP A 141 2.36 1.60 -25.47
C ASP A 141 1.34 0.83 -24.63
N ASN A 142 1.82 -0.03 -23.71
CA ASN A 142 0.94 -0.86 -22.89
C ASN A 142 0.90 -0.50 -21.39
N TYR A 143 1.61 0.57 -20.97
CA TYR A 143 1.71 0.94 -19.55
C TYR A 143 0.35 1.35 -18.92
N LEU A 144 -0.60 1.83 -19.72
CA LEU A 144 -1.94 2.17 -19.27
C LEU A 144 -2.89 0.95 -19.20
N SER A 145 -2.49 -0.19 -19.74
CA SER A 145 -3.33 -1.39 -19.70
C SER A 145 -3.52 -1.89 -18.27
N PRO A 146 -4.76 -2.03 -17.77
CA PRO A 146 -5.03 -2.50 -16.42
C PRO A 146 -4.48 -3.90 -16.13
N THR A 147 -4.31 -4.72 -17.17
CA THR A 147 -3.81 -6.09 -17.04
C THR A 147 -2.32 -6.16 -16.78
N ASN A 148 -1.57 -5.14 -17.17
CA ASN A 148 -0.11 -5.11 -17.09
C ASN A 148 0.43 -4.42 -15.83
N ARG A 149 -0.46 -3.91 -14.96
CA ARG A 149 -0.07 -3.18 -13.75
C ARG A 149 -0.35 -4.00 -12.51
N THR A 150 0.64 -4.15 -11.66
CA THR A 150 0.49 -4.71 -10.31
C THR A 150 0.16 -3.60 -9.32
N THR A 151 0.84 -2.46 -9.43
CA THR A 151 0.53 -1.26 -8.64
C THR A 151 0.30 -0.07 -9.55
N LEU A 152 -0.66 0.78 -9.18
CA LEU A 152 -0.93 2.06 -9.82
C LEU A 152 -1.02 3.16 -8.77
N VAL A 153 -0.30 4.26 -8.99
CA VAL A 153 -0.54 5.54 -8.32
C VAL A 153 -0.93 6.56 -9.39
N ASN A 154 -2.14 7.09 -9.28
CA ASN A 154 -2.70 8.07 -10.23
C ASN A 154 -3.01 9.38 -9.50
N ILE A 155 -2.26 10.43 -9.82
CA ILE A 155 -2.37 11.74 -9.18
C ILE A 155 -3.05 12.70 -10.15
N ARG A 156 -4.27 13.10 -9.81
CA ARG A 156 -5.07 14.04 -10.60
C ARG A 156 -5.23 15.41 -9.93
N GLY A 157 -4.60 15.59 -8.79
CA GLY A 157 -4.64 16.85 -8.06
C GLY A 157 -4.25 16.66 -6.60
N GLY A 158 -4.53 17.66 -5.77
CA GLY A 158 -4.13 17.67 -4.36
C GLY A 158 -2.74 18.28 -4.13
N SER A 159 -2.39 18.40 -2.87
CA SER A 159 -1.08 18.88 -2.41
C SER A 159 -0.33 17.75 -1.73
N LEU A 160 0.78 17.35 -2.30
CA LEU A 160 1.65 16.32 -1.78
C LEU A 160 2.91 16.97 -1.21
N MET A 161 3.10 16.86 0.10
CA MET A 161 4.19 17.52 0.81
C MET A 161 5.47 16.68 0.86
N SER A 162 5.41 15.44 0.39
CA SER A 162 6.53 14.50 0.43
C SER A 162 6.62 13.69 -0.87
N GLN A 163 7.23 12.53 -0.82
CA GLN A 163 7.57 11.70 -1.98
C GLN A 163 6.43 10.75 -2.36
N VAL A 164 6.39 10.40 -3.65
CA VAL A 164 5.48 9.40 -4.20
C VAL A 164 6.29 8.25 -4.79
N PHE A 165 5.88 7.04 -4.47
CA PHE A 165 6.50 5.80 -4.93
C PHE A 165 5.44 4.90 -5.58
N ALA A 166 5.71 4.40 -6.75
CA ALA A 166 4.83 3.40 -7.37
C ALA A 166 4.92 2.02 -6.67
N GLY A 167 6.04 1.74 -6.01
CA GLY A 167 6.26 0.53 -5.22
C GLY A 167 5.77 0.61 -3.79
N GLY A 168 6.11 -0.39 -2.97
CA GLY A 168 5.83 -0.43 -1.55
C GLY A 168 6.96 0.15 -0.70
N ARG A 169 6.70 0.29 0.60
CA ARG A 169 7.69 0.65 1.59
C ARG A 169 8.34 -0.62 2.15
N GLY A 170 9.62 -0.80 1.88
CA GLY A 170 10.45 -1.80 2.53
C GLY A 170 11.15 -1.26 3.76
N ARG A 171 11.79 -2.14 4.51
CA ARG A 171 12.69 -1.77 5.59
C ARG A 171 14.13 -1.99 5.16
N SER A 172 14.99 -1.00 5.38
CA SER A 172 16.44 -1.20 5.32
C SER A 172 16.90 -1.82 6.63
N VAL A 173 17.13 -3.11 6.64
CA VAL A 173 17.73 -3.80 7.80
C VAL A 173 19.20 -4.02 7.48
N ARG A 174 20.07 -3.29 8.16
CA ARG A 174 21.53 -3.42 8.01
C ARG A 174 22.07 -4.81 8.37
N GLU A 175 21.26 -5.63 9.04
CA GLU A 175 21.67 -6.92 9.59
C GLU A 175 21.05 -8.14 8.91
N CYS A 176 20.20 -7.95 7.87
CA CYS A 176 19.51 -9.06 7.20
C CYS A 176 20.16 -9.38 5.85
N ALA A 177 21.33 -10.00 5.88
CA ALA A 177 21.99 -10.49 4.66
C ALA A 177 21.19 -11.57 3.91
N ASN A 178 20.16 -12.15 4.54
CA ASN A 178 19.34 -13.24 4.00
C ASN A 178 17.82 -12.99 4.10
N SER A 179 17.35 -11.77 4.44
CA SER A 179 15.91 -11.50 4.50
C SER A 179 15.32 -11.46 3.11
N LYS A 180 14.19 -12.14 2.94
CA LYS A 180 13.33 -11.97 1.76
C LYS A 180 12.81 -10.52 1.77
N SER A 181 12.66 -9.91 0.60
CA SER A 181 12.19 -8.53 0.52
C SER A 181 10.77 -8.40 1.09
N LEU A 182 10.61 -7.53 2.09
CA LEU A 182 9.32 -7.07 2.57
C LEU A 182 8.97 -5.75 1.87
N GLY A 183 7.68 -5.53 1.60
CA GLY A 183 7.21 -4.36 0.86
C GLY A 183 7.55 -4.41 -0.64
N GLY A 184 7.86 -5.60 -1.14
CA GLY A 184 8.16 -5.81 -2.56
C GLY A 184 6.92 -5.73 -3.44
N VAL A 185 7.12 -5.38 -4.70
CA VAL A 185 6.11 -5.47 -5.76
C VAL A 185 6.58 -6.48 -6.78
N TYR A 186 5.81 -7.54 -6.96
CA TYR A 186 6.07 -8.58 -7.97
C TYR A 186 5.27 -8.24 -9.23
N GLY A 187 5.91 -7.59 -10.18
CA GLY A 187 5.30 -7.13 -11.42
C GLY A 187 5.54 -5.66 -11.70
N ASN A 188 4.69 -5.06 -12.53
CA ASN A 188 4.88 -3.70 -13.01
C ASN A 188 4.26 -2.66 -12.07
N SER A 189 5.02 -1.61 -11.75
CA SER A 189 4.58 -0.45 -10.96
C SER A 189 4.42 0.76 -11.86
N CYS A 190 3.31 1.48 -11.73
CA CYS A 190 2.99 2.63 -12.56
C CYS A 190 2.66 3.85 -11.69
N LEU A 191 3.25 5.00 -12.03
CA LEU A 191 2.93 6.33 -11.48
C LEU A 191 2.51 7.23 -12.65
N ILE A 192 1.33 7.86 -12.55
CA ILE A 192 0.74 8.74 -13.57
C ILE A 192 0.34 10.07 -12.95
#